data_024822bd43b4ac94e31e1cad75ebd648
#
_entry.id   024822bd43b4ac94e31e1cad75ebd648
#
_cell.length_a   1.000
_cell.length_b   1.000
_cell.length_c   1.000
_cell.angle_alpha   90.00
_cell.angle_beta   90.00
_cell.angle_gamma   90.00
#
_symmetry.space_group_name_H-M   'P 1'
#
loop_
_entity.id
_entity.type
_entity.pdbx_description
1 polymer ?
#
loop_
_entity_poly.entity_id
_entity_poly.type
_entity_poly.pdbx_seq_one_letter_code
_entity_poly.pdbx_strand_id
1 'polypeptide(L)'
;ATGLPFVDAAMLELRTTGWLSNRARQNVASFLVKDLNVDWRLGALWFEHCLIDYDVASNWGNWRYIAGVGRDPRQDRYFNVLKQAGHYDPQGLYVAHWLKQLENVPHGLARHQPWRVDPLAFKAPCVEPEQWERWLIPRHETATFPEPPVMALVK
;
A
#
# COMPACT_ATOMS: atom_id res chain seq x y z
N ALA A 1 3.26 1.21 -9.66
CA ALA A 1 2.39 0.50 -8.71
C ALA A 1 3.18 -0.61 -8.04
N THR A 2 3.06 -0.71 -6.73
CA THR A 2 3.77 -1.71 -5.92
C THR A 2 2.98 -3.01 -5.79
N GLY A 3 1.68 -2.97 -6.10
CA GLY A 3 0.73 -4.04 -5.84
C GLY A 3 0.16 -4.01 -4.42
N LEU A 4 0.58 -3.04 -3.59
CA LEU A 4 0.03 -2.79 -2.26
C LEU A 4 -0.91 -1.59 -2.28
N PRO A 5 -2.23 -1.81 -2.21
CA PRO A 5 -3.22 -0.73 -2.33
C PRO A 5 -2.99 0.44 -1.37
N PHE A 6 -2.59 0.17 -0.13
CA PHE A 6 -2.38 1.21 0.88
C PHE A 6 -1.22 2.15 0.52
N VAL A 7 -0.16 1.63 -0.08
CA VAL A 7 0.99 2.42 -0.56
C VAL A 7 0.64 3.11 -1.88
N ASP A 8 0.05 2.37 -2.81
CA ASP A 8 -0.26 2.88 -4.15
C ASP A 8 -1.30 4.02 -4.09
N ALA A 9 -2.32 3.90 -3.21
CA ALA A 9 -3.29 4.96 -2.94
C ALA A 9 -2.61 6.22 -2.36
N ALA A 10 -1.73 6.04 -1.36
CA ALA A 10 -0.99 7.15 -0.76
C ALA A 10 -0.10 7.88 -1.77
N MET A 11 0.59 7.15 -2.62
CA MET A 11 1.43 7.75 -3.66
C MET A 11 0.60 8.45 -4.76
N LEU A 12 -0.60 7.95 -5.04
CA LEU A 12 -1.52 8.60 -5.97
C LEU A 12 -2.10 9.89 -5.36
N GLU A 13 -2.52 9.85 -4.09
CA GLU A 13 -2.96 11.04 -3.34
C GLU A 13 -1.89 12.13 -3.35
N LEU A 14 -0.66 11.78 -2.96
CA LEU A 14 0.47 12.71 -2.96
C LEU A 14 0.66 13.37 -4.33
N ARG A 15 0.72 12.57 -5.38
CA ARG A 15 0.94 13.07 -6.74
C ARG A 15 -0.20 13.94 -7.26
N THR A 16 -1.43 13.66 -6.84
CA THR A 16 -2.63 14.35 -7.35
C THR A 16 -2.91 15.64 -6.58
N THR A 17 -2.68 15.63 -5.27
CA THR A 17 -3.07 16.74 -4.38
C THR A 17 -1.88 17.55 -3.86
N GLY A 18 -0.69 16.99 -3.92
CA GLY A 18 0.48 17.58 -3.24
C GLY A 18 0.43 17.45 -1.72
N TRP A 19 -0.51 16.67 -1.18
CA TRP A 19 -0.68 16.50 0.26
C TRP A 19 -0.75 15.03 0.63
N LEU A 20 -0.27 14.72 1.82
CA LEU A 20 -0.35 13.38 2.39
C LEU A 20 -0.33 13.46 3.91
N SER A 21 -1.18 12.69 4.59
CA SER A 21 -1.19 12.65 6.06
C SER A 21 0.16 12.17 6.61
N ASN A 22 0.54 12.67 7.80
CA ASN A 22 1.81 12.28 8.42
C ASN A 22 1.96 10.75 8.56
N ARG A 23 0.87 10.06 8.91
CA ARG A 23 0.90 8.59 9.05
C ARG A 23 1.12 7.89 7.70
N ALA A 24 0.49 8.37 6.65
CA ALA A 24 0.70 7.81 5.31
C ALA A 24 2.14 8.05 4.83
N ARG A 25 2.72 9.24 5.09
CA ARG A 25 4.14 9.53 4.82
C ARG A 25 5.07 8.52 5.50
N GLN A 26 4.82 8.22 6.77
CA GLN A 26 5.61 7.23 7.53
C GLN A 26 5.49 5.82 6.96
N ASN A 27 4.29 5.40 6.58
CA ASN A 27 4.06 4.08 5.98
C ASN A 27 4.75 3.93 4.63
N VAL A 28 4.61 4.93 3.76
CA VAL A 28 5.28 4.97 2.45
C VAL A 28 6.79 4.94 2.62
N ALA A 29 7.35 5.77 3.50
CA ALA A 29 8.78 5.83 3.73
C ALA A 29 9.33 4.52 4.30
N SER A 30 8.65 3.91 5.27
CA SER A 30 9.03 2.62 5.82
C SER A 30 9.03 1.54 4.75
N PHE A 31 7.95 1.44 3.96
CA PHE A 31 7.85 0.46 2.88
C PHE A 31 8.97 0.64 1.84
N LEU A 32 9.20 1.87 1.39
CA LEU A 32 10.25 2.16 0.40
C LEU A 32 11.63 1.74 0.89
N VAL A 33 11.96 2.08 2.13
CA VAL A 33 13.30 1.87 2.70
C VAL A 33 13.50 0.44 3.19
N LYS A 34 12.52 -0.12 3.90
CA LYS A 34 12.68 -1.39 4.63
C LYS A 34 12.24 -2.60 3.81
N ASP A 35 11.18 -2.49 3.02
CA ASP A 35 10.66 -3.62 2.25
C ASP A 35 11.20 -3.62 0.81
N LEU A 36 11.30 -2.44 0.16
CA LEU A 36 11.86 -2.33 -1.20
C LEU A 36 13.37 -2.11 -1.23
N ASN A 37 13.99 -1.83 -0.10
CA ASN A 37 15.42 -1.51 0.02
C ASN A 37 15.88 -0.39 -0.93
N VAL A 38 15.03 0.61 -1.14
CA VAL A 38 15.33 1.79 -1.95
C VAL A 38 16.07 2.84 -1.12
N ASP A 39 17.02 3.54 -1.74
CA ASP A 39 17.71 4.65 -1.08
C ASP A 39 16.70 5.72 -0.63
N TRP A 40 16.65 5.97 0.67
CA TRP A 40 15.70 6.89 1.30
C TRP A 40 15.76 8.30 0.72
N ARG A 41 16.91 8.72 0.18
CA ARG A 41 17.10 10.04 -0.43
C ARG A 41 16.24 10.21 -1.69
N LEU A 42 16.01 9.14 -2.44
CA LEU A 42 15.11 9.18 -3.60
C LEU A 42 13.66 9.44 -3.18
N GLY A 43 13.22 8.84 -2.08
CA GLY A 43 11.91 9.12 -1.50
C GLY A 43 11.78 10.54 -0.98
N ALA A 44 12.81 11.03 -0.27
CA ALA A 44 12.86 12.41 0.22
C ALA A 44 12.78 13.44 -0.91
N LEU A 45 13.52 13.24 -1.99
CA LEU A 45 13.48 14.07 -3.21
C LEU A 45 12.11 14.04 -3.89
N TRP A 46 11.48 12.87 -3.97
CA TRP A 46 10.14 12.77 -4.54
C TRP A 46 9.10 13.52 -3.73
N PHE A 47 9.17 13.43 -2.39
CA PHE A 47 8.28 14.17 -1.50
C PHE A 47 8.53 15.68 -1.59
N GLU A 48 9.78 16.12 -1.67
CA GLU A 48 10.14 17.50 -1.91
C GLU A 48 9.51 18.05 -3.19
N HIS A 49 9.53 17.25 -4.25
CA HIS A 49 8.94 17.63 -5.54
C HIS A 49 7.40 17.72 -5.50
N CYS A 50 6.73 16.83 -4.72
CA CYS A 50 5.28 16.71 -4.74
C CYS A 50 4.56 17.54 -3.69
N LEU A 51 5.16 17.71 -2.48
CA LEU A 51 4.46 18.30 -1.33
C LEU A 51 4.29 19.81 -1.44
N ILE A 52 3.06 20.28 -1.31
CA ILE A 52 2.74 21.73 -1.23
C ILE A 52 3.11 22.32 0.13
N ASP A 53 3.13 21.49 1.18
CA ASP A 53 3.53 21.84 2.55
C ASP A 53 4.98 21.42 2.84
N TYR A 54 5.83 21.39 1.82
CA TYR A 54 7.22 21.00 1.94
C TYR A 54 7.99 21.89 2.90
N ASP A 55 8.65 21.26 3.85
CA ASP A 55 9.66 21.85 4.72
C ASP A 55 10.92 20.98 4.70
N VAL A 56 12.07 21.60 4.42
CA VAL A 56 13.33 20.85 4.24
C VAL A 56 13.72 20.06 5.48
N ALA A 57 13.64 20.68 6.65
CA ALA A 57 14.06 20.05 7.90
C ALA A 57 13.14 18.88 8.26
N SER A 58 11.82 19.09 8.16
CA SER A 58 10.81 18.06 8.45
C SER A 58 10.89 16.91 7.46
N ASN A 59 10.97 17.19 6.16
CA ASN A 59 10.99 16.14 5.14
C ASN A 59 12.27 15.28 5.25
N TRP A 60 13.43 15.91 5.11
CA TRP A 60 14.71 15.18 5.14
C TRP A 60 15.01 14.55 6.49
N GLY A 61 14.61 15.23 7.59
CA GLY A 61 14.74 14.70 8.95
C GLY A 61 13.92 13.42 9.16
N ASN A 62 12.66 13.43 8.72
CA ASN A 62 11.78 12.25 8.85
C ASN A 62 12.22 11.08 7.97
N TRP A 63 12.62 11.32 6.72
CA TRP A 63 13.15 10.28 5.85
C TRP A 63 14.43 9.65 6.40
N ARG A 64 15.37 10.48 6.86
CA ARG A 64 16.59 10.04 7.54
C ARG A 64 16.31 9.21 8.77
N TYR A 65 15.30 9.63 9.56
CA TYR A 65 14.89 8.93 10.77
C TYR A 65 14.29 7.54 10.45
N ILE A 66 13.40 7.43 9.48
CA ILE A 66 12.84 6.14 9.05
C ILE A 66 13.93 5.23 8.47
N ALA A 67 14.90 5.79 7.77
CA ALA A 67 16.04 5.03 7.24
C ALA A 67 16.98 4.47 8.33
N GLY A 68 16.86 4.94 9.58
CA GLY A 68 17.76 4.55 10.66
C GLY A 68 19.16 5.16 10.55
N VAL A 69 19.30 6.22 9.75
CA VAL A 69 20.56 6.95 9.57
C VAL A 69 20.63 8.09 10.57
N GLY A 70 21.35 7.88 11.67
CA GLY A 70 21.53 8.90 12.70
C GLY A 70 21.64 8.33 14.11
N ARG A 71 21.71 9.22 15.10
CA ARG A 71 21.85 8.86 16.53
C ARG A 71 20.49 8.60 17.19
N ASP A 72 19.57 7.86 16.58
CA ASP A 72 18.36 7.44 17.29
C ASP A 72 18.62 6.12 18.00
N PRO A 73 18.45 6.04 19.33
CA PRO A 73 18.57 4.79 20.08
C PRO A 73 17.48 3.77 19.74
N ARG A 74 16.44 4.16 19.01
CA ARG A 74 15.35 3.27 18.58
C ARG A 74 15.59 2.81 17.15
N GLN A 75 16.61 2.05 16.92
CA GLN A 75 17.20 1.76 15.61
C GLN A 75 16.28 1.06 14.57
N ASP A 76 15.10 0.56 14.93
CA ASP A 76 14.33 -0.23 13.98
C ASP A 76 12.84 0.14 13.98
N ARG A 77 12.51 1.31 13.41
CA ARG A 77 11.12 1.67 13.14
C ARG A 77 10.66 1.06 11.82
N TYR A 78 10.10 -0.11 11.94
CA TYR A 78 9.40 -0.78 10.86
C TYR A 78 7.88 -0.60 11.01
N PHE A 79 7.25 -0.11 9.95
CA PHE A 79 5.80 -0.03 9.87
C PHE A 79 5.29 -1.14 8.95
N ASN A 80 4.76 -2.22 9.52
CA ASN A 80 4.13 -3.27 8.74
C ASN A 80 2.89 -2.71 8.02
N VAL A 81 2.96 -2.60 6.69
CA VAL A 81 1.95 -1.92 5.87
C VAL A 81 0.58 -2.59 6.00
N LEU A 82 0.50 -3.92 6.06
CA LEU A 82 -0.78 -4.64 6.17
C LEU A 82 -1.42 -4.41 7.54
N LYS A 83 -0.62 -4.41 8.61
CA LYS A 83 -1.08 -4.06 9.95
C LYS A 83 -1.60 -2.61 10.00
N GLN A 84 -0.86 -1.69 9.40
CA GLN A 84 -1.23 -0.28 9.37
C GLN A 84 -2.51 -0.05 8.56
N ALA A 85 -2.64 -0.70 7.41
CA ALA A 85 -3.84 -0.67 6.58
C ALA A 85 -5.08 -1.14 7.35
N GLY A 86 -5.00 -2.29 8.03
CA GLY A 86 -6.09 -2.81 8.84
C GLY A 86 -6.48 -1.90 10.03
N HIS A 87 -5.52 -1.11 10.54
CA HIS A 87 -5.78 -0.19 11.65
C HIS A 87 -6.38 1.15 11.19
N TYR A 88 -5.85 1.76 10.13
CA TYR A 88 -6.22 3.11 9.70
C TYR A 88 -7.30 3.16 8.62
N ASP A 89 -7.48 2.09 7.88
CA ASP A 89 -8.52 1.94 6.85
C ASP A 89 -9.14 0.53 6.89
N PRO A 90 -9.76 0.15 8.04
CA PRO A 90 -10.25 -1.21 8.25
C PRO A 90 -11.31 -1.65 7.24
N GLN A 91 -12.03 -0.73 6.62
CA GLN A 91 -13.04 -1.02 5.60
C GLN A 91 -12.52 -0.92 4.17
N GLY A 92 -11.28 -0.47 3.97
CA GLY A 92 -10.72 -0.26 2.64
C GLY A 92 -11.38 0.88 1.86
N LEU A 93 -11.95 1.87 2.55
CA LEU A 93 -12.62 3.01 1.89
C LEU A 93 -11.62 3.97 1.28
N TYR A 94 -10.54 4.24 1.99
CA TYR A 94 -9.47 5.10 1.51
C TYR A 94 -8.83 4.54 0.23
N VAL A 95 -8.45 3.27 0.25
CA VAL A 95 -7.82 2.66 -0.92
C VAL A 95 -8.78 2.57 -2.10
N ALA A 96 -10.07 2.28 -1.89
CA ALA A 96 -11.07 2.25 -2.97
C ALA A 96 -11.38 3.65 -3.52
N HIS A 97 -11.28 4.69 -2.70
CA HIS A 97 -11.45 6.07 -3.17
C HIS A 97 -10.37 6.44 -4.21
N TRP A 98 -9.13 6.10 -3.93
CA TRP A 98 -8.01 6.43 -4.80
C TRP A 98 -7.78 5.42 -5.94
N LEU A 99 -8.09 4.15 -5.71
CA LEU A 99 -7.88 3.05 -6.66
C LEU A 99 -9.22 2.47 -7.09
N LYS A 100 -9.81 3.03 -8.14
CA LYS A 100 -11.16 2.70 -8.62
C LYS A 100 -11.36 1.22 -8.94
N GLN A 101 -10.30 0.52 -9.34
CA GLN A 101 -10.36 -0.93 -9.58
C GLN A 101 -10.71 -1.75 -8.33
N LEU A 102 -10.64 -1.17 -7.13
CA LEU A 102 -11.00 -1.83 -5.87
C LEU A 102 -12.47 -1.65 -5.47
N GLU A 103 -13.26 -0.88 -6.20
CA GLU A 103 -14.66 -0.61 -5.86
C GLU A 103 -15.50 -1.90 -5.76
N ASN A 104 -15.22 -2.87 -6.63
CA ASN A 104 -15.92 -4.16 -6.68
C ASN A 104 -15.32 -5.23 -5.76
N VAL A 105 -14.20 -4.93 -5.08
CA VAL A 105 -13.61 -5.84 -4.10
C VAL A 105 -14.38 -5.72 -2.78
N PRO A 106 -14.67 -6.84 -2.08
CA PRO A 106 -15.35 -6.81 -0.79
C PRO A 106 -14.68 -5.86 0.21
N HIS A 107 -15.49 -5.18 1.01
CA HIS A 107 -15.00 -4.28 2.06
C HIS A 107 -14.07 -5.01 3.04
N GLY A 108 -13.23 -4.25 3.72
CA GLY A 108 -12.32 -4.77 4.72
C GLY A 108 -10.93 -5.08 4.18
N LEU A 109 -10.26 -6.04 4.82
CA LEU A 109 -8.87 -6.41 4.49
C LEU A 109 -8.70 -6.92 3.05
N ALA A 110 -9.77 -7.42 2.42
CA ALA A 110 -9.78 -7.84 1.02
C ALA A 110 -9.33 -6.71 0.08
N ARG A 111 -9.76 -5.46 0.33
CA ARG A 111 -9.36 -4.29 -0.46
C ARG A 111 -7.88 -3.92 -0.30
N HIS A 112 -7.26 -4.34 0.80
CA HIS A 112 -5.83 -4.15 1.02
C HIS A 112 -4.98 -5.29 0.47
N GLN A 113 -5.62 -6.45 0.19
CA GLN A 113 -4.96 -7.65 -0.29
C GLN A 113 -5.73 -8.28 -1.46
N PRO A 114 -6.05 -7.50 -2.53
CA PRO A 114 -6.94 -7.98 -3.59
C PRO A 114 -6.36 -9.17 -4.37
N TRP A 115 -5.05 -9.32 -4.43
CA TRP A 115 -4.37 -10.46 -5.06
C TRP A 115 -4.62 -11.80 -4.34
N ARG A 116 -5.09 -11.75 -3.09
CA ARG A 116 -5.45 -12.97 -2.34
C ARG A 116 -6.90 -13.35 -2.55
N VAL A 117 -7.72 -12.41 -3.01
CA VAL A 117 -9.15 -12.62 -3.32
C VAL A 117 -9.33 -13.00 -4.78
N ASP A 118 -8.71 -12.26 -5.68
CA ASP A 118 -8.76 -12.50 -7.13
C ASP A 118 -7.36 -12.32 -7.74
N PRO A 119 -6.55 -13.40 -7.75
CA PRO A 119 -5.19 -13.35 -8.27
C PRO A 119 -5.13 -13.21 -9.81
N LEU A 120 -6.25 -13.38 -10.51
CA LEU A 120 -6.31 -13.17 -11.95
C LEU A 120 -6.49 -11.69 -12.30
N ALA A 121 -7.31 -10.98 -11.52
CA ALA A 121 -7.55 -9.54 -11.71
C ALA A 121 -6.45 -8.68 -11.08
N PHE A 122 -5.84 -9.13 -9.98
CA PHE A 122 -4.88 -8.33 -9.21
C PHE A 122 -3.54 -9.05 -9.07
N LYS A 123 -2.48 -8.38 -9.50
CA LYS A 123 -1.12 -8.89 -9.33
C LYS A 123 -0.70 -8.87 -7.87
N ALA A 124 0.07 -9.87 -7.47
CA ALA A 124 0.74 -9.88 -6.17
C ALA A 124 1.66 -8.65 -6.01
N PRO A 125 1.91 -8.21 -4.76
CA PRO A 125 2.87 -7.15 -4.49
C PRO A 125 4.27 -7.50 -5.03
N CYS A 126 5.03 -6.46 -5.34
CA CYS A 126 6.41 -6.61 -5.83
C CYS A 126 7.37 -7.23 -4.78
N VAL A 127 7.00 -7.19 -3.50
CA VAL A 127 7.67 -7.87 -2.40
C VAL A 127 6.62 -8.43 -1.44
N GLU A 128 6.92 -9.56 -0.82
CA GLU A 128 6.06 -10.21 0.19
C GLU A 128 6.95 -10.69 1.37
N PRO A 129 7.42 -9.76 2.24
CA PRO A 129 8.29 -10.08 3.35
C PRO A 129 7.65 -11.04 4.35
N GLU A 130 8.43 -11.96 4.93
CA GLU A 130 7.96 -12.95 5.92
C GLU A 130 7.25 -12.32 7.13
N GLN A 131 7.65 -11.12 7.54
CA GLN A 131 7.02 -10.38 8.62
C GLN A 131 5.56 -9.98 8.36
N TRP A 132 5.04 -10.17 7.14
CA TRP A 132 3.64 -9.93 6.82
C TRP A 132 2.75 -11.16 7.03
N GLU A 133 3.29 -12.36 7.14
CA GLU A 133 2.54 -13.63 7.13
C GLU A 133 1.29 -13.62 8.02
N ARG A 134 1.43 -13.21 9.27
CA ARG A 134 0.29 -13.16 10.22
C ARG A 134 -0.78 -12.11 9.88
N TRP A 135 -0.53 -11.22 8.91
CA TRP A 135 -1.44 -10.18 8.46
C TRP A 135 -2.07 -10.50 7.11
N LEU A 136 -1.62 -11.58 6.47
CA LEU A 136 -2.20 -12.04 5.22
C LEU A 136 -3.55 -12.69 5.49
N ILE A 137 -4.57 -12.29 4.73
CA ILE A 137 -5.85 -12.99 4.74
C ILE A 137 -5.69 -14.37 4.06
N PRO A 138 -6.49 -15.39 4.44
CA PRO A 138 -6.50 -16.67 3.73
C PRO A 138 -6.71 -16.44 2.22
N ARG A 139 -5.99 -17.20 1.39
CA ARG A 139 -6.31 -17.22 -0.05
C ARG A 139 -7.68 -17.85 -0.19
N HIS A 140 -8.57 -17.22 -0.92
CA HIS A 140 -9.75 -17.95 -1.39
C HIS A 140 -9.25 -19.06 -2.31
N GLU A 141 -9.38 -20.29 -1.87
CA GLU A 141 -9.32 -21.44 -2.77
C GLU A 141 -10.35 -21.15 -3.85
N THR A 142 -9.88 -21.10 -5.09
CA THR A 142 -10.63 -20.71 -6.28
C THR A 142 -12.11 -21.02 -6.15
N ALA A 143 -12.93 -19.99 -5.92
CA ALA A 143 -14.35 -20.13 -6.14
C ALA A 143 -14.49 -20.58 -7.60
N THR A 144 -14.90 -21.82 -7.80
CA THR A 144 -15.35 -22.31 -9.09
C THR A 144 -16.48 -21.37 -9.51
N PHE A 145 -16.16 -20.40 -10.37
CA PHE A 145 -17.20 -19.59 -10.97
C PHE A 145 -18.15 -20.56 -11.67
N PRO A 146 -19.47 -20.54 -11.39
CA PRO A 146 -20.40 -21.31 -12.17
C PRO A 146 -20.21 -20.86 -13.64
N GLU A 147 -20.02 -21.84 -14.54
CA GLU A 147 -19.94 -21.55 -15.96
C GLU A 147 -21.16 -20.70 -16.37
N PRO A 148 -20.94 -19.65 -17.15
CA PRO A 148 -22.06 -18.86 -17.65
C PRO A 148 -23.03 -19.81 -18.38
N PRO A 149 -24.35 -19.66 -18.19
CA PRO A 149 -25.31 -20.54 -18.82
C PRO A 149 -25.09 -20.51 -20.34
N VAL A 150 -24.84 -21.69 -20.91
CA VAL A 150 -24.73 -21.87 -22.36
C VAL A 150 -26.04 -21.40 -22.96
N MET A 151 -26.04 -20.25 -23.62
CA MET A 151 -27.17 -19.81 -24.39
C MET A 151 -27.43 -20.87 -25.48
N ALA A 152 -28.46 -21.69 -25.28
CA ALA A 152 -28.96 -22.58 -26.31
C ALA A 152 -29.38 -21.72 -27.48
N LEU A 153 -28.66 -21.80 -28.58
CA LEU A 153 -29.09 -21.27 -29.88
C LEU A 153 -30.36 -22.04 -30.27
N VAL A 154 -31.49 -21.36 -30.10
CA VAL A 154 -32.75 -21.82 -30.64
C VAL A 154 -32.63 -21.78 -32.18
N LYS A 155 -32.80 -22.96 -32.79
CA LYS A 155 -32.90 -23.15 -34.23
C LYS A 155 -34.22 -22.55 -34.76
#